data_1f56ddba11ee65109e38dfc7c7b872d7
#
_entry.id   1f56ddba11ee65109e38dfc7c7b872d7
#
_cell.length_a   1.000
_cell.length_b   1.000
_cell.length_c   1.000
_cell.angle_alpha   90.00
_cell.angle_beta   90.00
_cell.angle_gamma   90.00
#
_symmetry.space_group_name_H-M   'P 1'
#
loop_
_entity.id
_entity.type
_entity.pdbx_description
1 polymer ?
#
loop_
_entity_poly.entity_id
_entity_poly.type
_entity_poly.pdbx_seq_one_letter_code
_entity_poly.pdbx_strand_id
1 'polypeptide(L)'
;MLSFSHVFDAPLEQVWSVVGTVDRVDWVPGVAACDLQAGVRTLNLPGAGEIQERIIERDEENYFLRYQCIESPIPLEFHEARMQLTRESPNQCCLTWEAEIQPASFESFLQESMSGALAQLITVVEAEASK
;
A
#
# COMPACT_ATOMS: atom_id res chain seq x y z
N MET A 1 -2.06 -0.43 -16.39
CA MET A 1 -2.08 0.13 -15.04
C MET A 1 -3.22 -0.49 -14.23
N LEU A 2 -2.94 -0.86 -12.98
CA LEU A 2 -3.96 -1.34 -12.06
C LEU A 2 -4.48 -0.18 -11.22
N SER A 3 -5.78 -0.18 -10.91
CA SER A 3 -6.40 0.87 -10.10
C SER A 3 -7.46 0.27 -9.18
N PHE A 4 -7.37 0.65 -7.90
CA PHE A 4 -8.34 0.26 -6.88
C PHE A 4 -8.85 1.52 -6.20
N SER A 5 -10.10 1.49 -5.77
CA SER A 5 -10.71 2.61 -5.07
C SER A 5 -11.66 2.08 -4.01
N HIS A 6 -11.65 2.72 -2.83
CA HIS A 6 -12.53 2.31 -1.74
C HIS A 6 -12.86 3.51 -0.85
N VAL A 7 -14.12 3.63 -0.47
CA VAL A 7 -14.56 4.64 0.50
C VAL A 7 -14.61 3.99 1.89
N PHE A 8 -13.81 4.54 2.82
CA PHE A 8 -13.77 4.07 4.20
C PHE A 8 -14.74 4.88 5.06
N ASP A 9 -15.49 4.20 5.92
CA ASP A 9 -16.29 4.84 6.97
C ASP A 9 -15.41 5.16 8.18
N ALA A 10 -14.41 5.98 7.95
CA ALA A 10 -13.42 6.38 8.94
C ALA A 10 -12.82 7.72 8.53
N PRO A 11 -12.38 8.54 9.51
CA PRO A 11 -11.70 9.79 9.20
C PRO A 11 -10.45 9.55 8.38
N LEU A 12 -10.12 10.48 7.48
CA LEU A 12 -8.95 10.39 6.62
C LEU A 12 -7.67 10.17 7.42
N GLU A 13 -7.52 10.88 8.55
CA GLU A 13 -6.33 10.78 9.40
C GLU A 13 -6.15 9.37 9.97
N GLN A 14 -7.23 8.66 10.21
CA GLN A 14 -7.16 7.29 10.72
C GLN A 14 -6.62 6.33 9.65
N VAL A 15 -7.11 6.43 8.43
CA VAL A 15 -6.62 5.60 7.33
C VAL A 15 -5.17 5.96 7.01
N TRP A 16 -4.84 7.25 7.01
CA TRP A 16 -3.46 7.70 6.79
C TRP A 16 -2.51 7.16 7.86
N SER A 17 -2.95 7.04 9.12
CA SER A 17 -2.11 6.48 10.17
C SER A 17 -1.71 5.03 9.91
N VAL A 18 -2.44 4.34 9.05
CA VAL A 18 -2.10 2.98 8.62
C VAL A 18 -1.20 3.01 7.40
N VAL A 19 -1.68 3.54 6.27
CA VAL A 19 -0.95 3.46 5.00
C VAL A 19 0.22 4.44 4.92
N GLY A 20 0.11 5.59 5.57
CA GLY A 20 1.17 6.60 5.58
C GLY A 20 2.31 6.28 6.54
N THR A 21 2.14 5.33 7.44
CA THR A 21 3.20 4.78 8.29
C THR A 21 3.86 3.67 7.49
N VAL A 22 4.90 4.04 6.74
CA VAL A 22 5.41 3.21 5.64
C VAL A 22 6.04 1.88 6.07
N ASP A 23 6.39 1.72 7.33
CA ASP A 23 6.89 0.46 7.88
C ASP A 23 5.82 -0.34 8.65
N ARG A 24 4.58 0.14 8.64
CA ARG A 24 3.45 -0.59 9.20
C ARG A 24 2.93 -1.57 8.15
N VAL A 25 2.92 -2.87 8.49
CA VAL A 25 2.57 -3.93 7.51
C VAL A 25 1.50 -4.89 8.01
N ASP A 26 0.82 -4.57 9.12
CA ASP A 26 -0.25 -5.42 9.65
C ASP A 26 -1.47 -5.51 8.72
N TRP A 27 -1.53 -4.66 7.71
CA TRP A 27 -2.56 -4.68 6.69
C TRP A 27 -2.13 -5.43 5.41
N VAL A 28 -0.88 -5.93 5.37
CA VAL A 28 -0.37 -6.67 4.20
C VAL A 28 -0.40 -8.17 4.53
N PRO A 29 -1.20 -8.97 3.81
CA PRO A 29 -1.38 -10.39 4.13
C PRO A 29 -0.06 -11.17 4.17
N GLY A 30 0.15 -11.90 5.27
CA GLY A 30 1.31 -12.76 5.41
C GLY A 30 2.63 -12.08 5.70
N VAL A 31 2.64 -10.76 5.84
CA VAL A 31 3.86 -10.00 6.17
C VAL A 31 3.88 -9.73 7.67
N ALA A 32 4.88 -10.27 8.37
CA ALA A 32 5.00 -10.17 9.82
C ALA A 32 5.72 -8.89 10.27
N ALA A 33 6.67 -8.41 9.48
CA ALA A 33 7.52 -7.29 9.86
C ALA A 33 8.08 -6.59 8.63
N CYS A 34 8.54 -5.36 8.83
CA CYS A 34 9.14 -4.54 7.79
C CYS A 34 10.32 -3.80 8.39
N ASP A 35 11.46 -3.82 7.70
CA ASP A 35 12.64 -3.05 8.07
C ASP A 35 12.69 -1.80 7.20
N LEU A 36 12.83 -0.62 7.82
CA LEU A 36 12.88 0.65 7.13
C LEU A 36 14.21 1.32 7.39
N GLN A 37 15.01 1.54 6.34
CA GLN A 37 16.28 2.22 6.42
C GLN A 37 16.48 3.13 5.22
N ALA A 38 16.79 4.39 5.48
CA ALA A 38 17.12 5.38 4.44
C ALA A 38 16.06 5.47 3.34
N GLY A 39 14.78 5.41 3.73
CA GLY A 39 13.67 5.52 2.77
C GLY A 39 13.39 4.25 1.98
N VAL A 40 14.02 3.14 2.33
CA VAL A 40 13.79 1.84 1.69
C VAL A 40 13.24 0.87 2.73
N ARG A 41 12.09 0.28 2.44
CA ARG A 41 11.50 -0.75 3.29
C ARG A 41 11.76 -2.13 2.70
N THR A 42 12.19 -3.06 3.56
CA THR A 42 12.44 -4.44 3.19
C THR A 42 11.40 -5.32 3.88
N LEU A 43 10.71 -6.13 3.10
CA LEU A 43 9.68 -7.03 3.61
C LEU A 43 9.65 -8.32 2.82
N ASN A 44 9.11 -9.38 3.46
CA ASN A 44 8.94 -10.66 2.81
C ASN A 44 7.50 -10.83 2.38
N LEU A 45 7.27 -10.77 1.07
CA LEU A 45 5.91 -10.82 0.51
C LEU A 45 5.60 -12.23 0.03
N PRO A 46 4.52 -12.87 0.53
CA PRO A 46 4.15 -14.22 0.09
C PRO A 46 3.99 -14.29 -1.42
N GLY A 47 4.62 -15.28 -2.03
CA GLY A 47 4.61 -15.47 -3.47
C GLY A 47 5.68 -14.70 -4.23
N ALA A 48 6.27 -13.68 -3.64
CA ALA A 48 7.32 -12.89 -4.25
C ALA A 48 8.67 -13.01 -3.54
N GLY A 49 8.66 -13.34 -2.24
CA GLY A 49 9.88 -13.42 -1.44
C GLY A 49 10.27 -12.07 -0.87
N GLU A 50 11.55 -11.91 -0.55
CA GLU A 50 12.05 -10.66 0.00
C GLU A 50 12.12 -9.58 -1.07
N ILE A 51 11.43 -8.45 -0.81
CA ILE A 51 11.42 -7.32 -1.72
C ILE A 51 11.88 -6.06 -0.99
N GLN A 52 12.39 -5.11 -1.76
CA GLN A 52 12.72 -3.78 -1.28
C GLN A 52 11.94 -2.75 -2.06
N GLU A 53 11.32 -1.83 -1.32
CA GLU A 53 10.55 -0.75 -1.91
C GLU A 53 11.11 0.60 -1.44
N ARG A 54 11.42 1.46 -2.38
CA ARG A 54 11.85 2.83 -2.10
C ARG A 54 10.64 3.73 -2.00
N ILE A 55 10.56 4.51 -0.92
CA ILE A 55 9.54 5.54 -0.77
C ILE A 55 10.01 6.74 -1.59
N ILE A 56 9.32 6.98 -2.72
CA ILE A 56 9.67 8.05 -3.65
C ILE A 56 9.15 9.39 -3.16
N GLU A 57 7.92 9.39 -2.64
CA GLU A 57 7.28 10.59 -2.14
C GLU A 57 6.30 10.24 -1.02
N ARG A 58 6.37 10.99 0.07
CA ARG A 58 5.39 10.88 1.15
C ARG A 58 4.99 12.30 1.54
N ASP A 59 3.76 12.68 1.18
CA ASP A 59 3.25 14.02 1.41
C ASP A 59 2.17 13.96 2.48
N GLU A 60 2.53 14.32 3.70
CA GLU A 60 1.63 14.27 4.85
C GLU A 60 0.54 15.34 4.79
N GLU A 61 0.80 16.43 4.11
CA GLU A 61 -0.20 17.50 3.97
C GLU A 61 -1.30 17.13 2.98
N ASN A 62 -0.95 16.40 1.93
CA ASN A 62 -1.87 16.00 0.89
C ASN A 62 -2.26 14.52 0.98
N TYR A 63 -1.76 13.79 1.97
CA TYR A 63 -2.09 12.38 2.22
C TYR A 63 -1.82 11.52 0.99
N PHE A 64 -0.62 11.66 0.45
CA PHE A 64 -0.19 11.00 -0.77
C PHE A 64 1.10 10.22 -0.51
N LEU A 65 1.17 9.00 -1.09
CA LEU A 65 2.34 8.13 -0.99
C LEU A 65 2.64 7.55 -2.36
N ARG A 66 3.92 7.59 -2.76
CA ARG A 66 4.39 6.95 -3.98
C ARG A 66 5.63 6.13 -3.66
N TYR A 67 5.66 4.90 -4.15
CA TYR A 67 6.77 3.99 -3.89
C TYR A 67 7.05 3.11 -5.09
N GLN A 68 8.28 2.56 -5.15
CA GLN A 68 8.72 1.66 -6.21
C GLN A 68 9.38 0.43 -5.62
N CYS A 69 9.09 -0.74 -6.19
CA CYS A 69 9.86 -1.94 -5.91
C CYS A 69 11.19 -1.82 -6.65
N ILE A 70 12.28 -1.78 -5.90
CA ILE A 70 13.62 -1.61 -6.46
C ILE A 70 14.42 -2.91 -6.48
N GLU A 71 14.00 -3.91 -5.71
CA GLU A 71 14.64 -5.22 -5.69
C GLU A 71 13.60 -6.30 -5.36
N SER A 72 13.65 -7.40 -6.11
CA SER A 72 12.71 -8.51 -5.99
C SER A 72 13.33 -9.75 -6.61
N PRO A 73 13.02 -10.97 -6.08
CA PRO A 73 13.37 -12.21 -6.79
C PRO A 73 12.65 -12.35 -8.14
N ILE A 74 11.51 -11.68 -8.30
CA ILE A 74 10.78 -11.63 -9.56
C ILE A 74 11.49 -10.61 -10.46
N PRO A 75 11.79 -10.96 -11.73
CA PRO A 75 12.56 -10.07 -12.62
C PRO A 75 11.71 -8.93 -13.18
N LEU A 76 11.44 -7.93 -12.35
CA LEU A 76 10.68 -6.75 -12.76
C LEU A 76 11.55 -5.80 -13.56
N GLU A 77 10.98 -5.23 -14.62
CA GLU A 77 11.60 -4.16 -15.38
C GLU A 77 11.22 -2.79 -14.82
N PHE A 78 10.00 -2.68 -14.26
CA PHE A 78 9.51 -1.45 -13.67
C PHE A 78 8.35 -1.75 -12.72
N HIS A 79 8.27 -0.99 -11.63
CA HIS A 79 7.13 -0.98 -10.73
C HIS A 79 7.04 0.38 -10.06
N GLU A 80 5.83 0.93 -10.02
CA GLU A 80 5.53 2.13 -9.24
C GLU A 80 4.09 2.07 -8.77
N ALA A 81 3.86 2.42 -7.51
CA ALA A 81 2.53 2.47 -6.93
C ALA A 81 2.28 3.81 -6.27
N ARG A 82 1.02 4.25 -6.28
CA ARG A 82 0.58 5.51 -5.69
C ARG A 82 -0.67 5.28 -4.86
N MET A 83 -0.71 5.89 -3.68
CA MET A 83 -1.87 5.89 -2.80
C MET A 83 -2.25 7.33 -2.50
N GLN A 84 -3.49 7.70 -2.79
CA GLN A 84 -4.03 9.02 -2.51
C GLN A 84 -5.28 8.89 -1.66
N LEU A 85 -5.31 9.58 -0.53
CA LEU A 85 -6.52 9.69 0.29
C LEU A 85 -7.15 11.05 0.07
N THR A 86 -8.47 11.06 -0.10
CA THR A 86 -9.26 12.30 -0.24
C THR A 86 -10.40 12.28 0.76
N ARG A 87 -10.67 13.44 1.38
CA ARG A 87 -11.73 13.55 2.36
C ARG A 87 -13.08 13.64 1.66
N GLU A 88 -14.02 12.76 2.06
CA GLU A 88 -15.39 12.79 1.57
C GLU A 88 -16.31 13.52 2.55
N SER A 89 -16.07 13.30 3.84
CA SER A 89 -16.80 13.94 4.94
C SER A 89 -15.90 13.89 6.18
N PRO A 90 -16.31 14.48 7.32
CA PRO A 90 -15.48 14.41 8.53
C PRO A 90 -15.15 12.98 8.97
N ASN A 91 -16.02 12.02 8.66
CA ASN A 91 -15.85 10.63 9.08
C ASN A 91 -15.74 9.65 7.93
N GLN A 92 -15.47 10.13 6.72
CA GLN A 92 -15.31 9.28 5.54
C GLN A 92 -14.19 9.79 4.65
N CYS A 93 -13.47 8.87 4.03
CA CYS A 93 -12.44 9.20 3.06
C CYS A 93 -12.39 8.16 1.95
N CYS A 94 -11.83 8.55 0.81
CA CYS A 94 -11.65 7.66 -0.32
C CYS A 94 -10.17 7.40 -0.54
N LEU A 95 -9.81 6.13 -0.69
CA LEU A 95 -8.47 5.72 -1.12
C LEU A 95 -8.51 5.41 -2.61
N THR A 96 -7.59 6.01 -3.35
CA THR A 96 -7.28 5.62 -4.73
C THR A 96 -5.89 5.03 -4.72
N TRP A 97 -5.77 3.77 -5.14
CA TRP A 97 -4.50 3.03 -5.14
C TRP A 97 -4.23 2.53 -6.55
N GLU A 98 -3.18 3.06 -7.16
CA GLU A 98 -2.81 2.75 -8.54
C GLU A 98 -1.42 2.17 -8.60
N ALA A 99 -1.17 1.28 -9.57
CA ALA A 99 0.15 0.69 -9.75
C ALA A 99 0.42 0.39 -11.21
N GLU A 100 1.68 0.57 -11.61
CA GLU A 100 2.20 0.16 -12.90
C GLU A 100 3.25 -0.91 -12.67
N ILE A 101 3.28 -1.92 -13.53
CA ILE A 101 4.27 -2.99 -13.46
C ILE A 101 4.66 -3.45 -14.86
N GLN A 102 5.95 -3.68 -15.06
CA GLN A 102 6.50 -4.24 -16.28
C GLN A 102 7.42 -5.41 -15.94
N PRO A 103 7.39 -6.51 -16.67
CA PRO A 103 6.51 -6.78 -17.80
C PRO A 103 5.06 -7.03 -17.39
N ALA A 104 4.15 -6.85 -18.34
CA ALA A 104 2.71 -6.98 -18.10
C ALA A 104 2.29 -8.37 -17.60
N SER A 105 3.11 -9.39 -17.84
CA SER A 105 2.83 -10.75 -17.36
C SER A 105 2.72 -10.84 -15.83
N PHE A 106 3.22 -9.86 -15.08
CA PHE A 106 3.12 -9.84 -13.63
C PHE A 106 1.89 -9.07 -13.11
N GLU A 107 1.06 -8.49 -14.00
CA GLU A 107 -0.12 -7.75 -13.57
C GLU A 107 -1.12 -8.60 -12.79
N SER A 108 -1.35 -9.84 -13.21
CA SER A 108 -2.29 -10.72 -12.49
C SER A 108 -1.83 -10.99 -11.07
N PHE A 109 -0.54 -11.25 -10.88
CA PHE A 109 0.02 -11.45 -9.55
C PHE A 109 -0.14 -10.20 -8.68
N LEU A 110 0.19 -9.03 -9.24
CA LEU A 110 0.08 -7.77 -8.51
C LEU A 110 -1.36 -7.43 -8.17
N GLN A 111 -2.30 -7.71 -9.09
CA GLN A 111 -3.72 -7.47 -8.87
C GLN A 111 -4.24 -8.30 -7.70
N GLU A 112 -3.89 -9.57 -7.62
CA GLU A 112 -4.28 -10.41 -6.51
C GLU A 112 -3.67 -9.93 -5.19
N SER A 113 -2.40 -9.55 -5.22
CA SER A 113 -1.69 -9.04 -4.05
C SER A 113 -2.34 -7.75 -3.52
N MET A 114 -2.62 -6.81 -4.40
CA MET A 114 -3.25 -5.55 -4.03
C MET A 114 -4.69 -5.75 -3.53
N SER A 115 -5.44 -6.63 -4.19
CA SER A 115 -6.81 -6.94 -3.80
C SER A 115 -6.86 -7.54 -2.40
N GLY A 116 -5.97 -8.48 -2.09
CA GLY A 116 -5.87 -9.09 -0.77
C GLY A 116 -5.44 -8.08 0.29
N ALA A 117 -4.50 -7.21 -0.04
CA ALA A 117 -4.04 -6.16 0.86
C ALA A 117 -5.14 -5.14 1.14
N LEU A 118 -5.91 -4.75 0.13
CA LEU A 118 -7.03 -3.82 0.32
C LEU A 118 -8.08 -4.44 1.25
N ALA A 119 -8.41 -5.70 1.07
CA ALA A 119 -9.37 -6.39 1.94
C ALA A 119 -8.90 -6.39 3.40
N GLN A 120 -7.63 -6.67 3.63
CA GLN A 120 -7.07 -6.66 4.98
C GLN A 120 -6.98 -5.25 5.55
N LEU A 121 -6.66 -4.25 4.72
CA LEU A 121 -6.64 -2.86 5.12
C LEU A 121 -8.01 -2.41 5.64
N ILE A 122 -9.07 -2.79 4.94
CA ILE A 122 -10.44 -2.49 5.37
C ILE A 122 -10.69 -3.09 6.75
N THR A 123 -10.30 -4.34 6.97
CA THR A 123 -10.44 -5.01 8.26
C THR A 123 -9.68 -4.31 9.37
N VAL A 124 -8.43 -3.90 9.10
CA VAL A 124 -7.58 -3.20 10.08
C VAL A 124 -8.19 -1.86 10.45
N VAL A 125 -8.65 -1.08 9.47
CA VAL A 125 -9.26 0.22 9.69
C VAL A 125 -10.55 0.09 10.50
N GLU A 126 -11.40 -0.88 10.15
CA GLU A 126 -12.65 -1.12 10.88
C GLU A 126 -12.40 -1.54 12.33
N ALA A 127 -11.38 -2.36 12.57
CA ALA A 127 -11.03 -2.81 13.92
C ALA A 127 -10.56 -1.61 14.78
N GLU A 128 -9.81 -0.69 14.21
CA GLU A 128 -9.36 0.51 14.93
C GLU A 128 -10.50 1.49 15.16
N ALA A 129 -11.44 1.60 14.25
CA ALA A 129 -12.60 2.45 14.39
C ALA A 129 -13.51 2.01 15.54
N SER A 130 -13.46 0.73 15.91
CA SER A 130 -14.27 0.13 16.98
C SER A 130 -13.70 0.33 18.38
N LYS A 131 -12.51 0.88 18.50
CA LYS A 131 -11.84 1.08 19.80
C LYS A 131 -12.21 2.38 20.47
#